data_3028f457a16c516edc73a291c6b87a1b
#
_entry.id   3028f457a16c516edc73a291c6b87a1b
#
_cell.length_a   1.000
_cell.length_b   1.000
_cell.length_c   1.000
_cell.angle_alpha   90.00
_cell.angle_beta   90.00
_cell.angle_gamma   90.00
#
_symmetry.space_group_name_H-M   'P 1'
#
loop_
_entity.id
_entity.type
_entity.pdbx_description
1 polymer ?
#
loop_
_entity_poly.entity_id
_entity_poly.type
_entity_poly.pdbx_seq_one_letter_code
_entity_poly.pdbx_strand_id
1 'polypeptide(L)'
;MVELNIIAGKKAERLNVPDKWAELDGRQLKLACLYRTLQAGSTRNMLETARRIIRASRRMWRRIPPAQKCLMCEELLGFILKDTPSFRDNKIPTVRAGLRRLRGFDDMLSDVTWEEFIYADTFMLRGMYREAISVLYRPANPLTGKRKPFSDTELSRNEKRVGHLDDLTITALAVNFRAVRKASVEEKNKHLFPPTDDTYIDGEQVKADSSKPQAPSQAAGWADTHHLLMGDLAYEERKFLDSKATTIVCWINRRIRESKERERRKA
;
A
#
# COMPACT_ATOMS: atom_id res chain seq x y z
N MET A 1 14.80 -9.24 8.96
CA MET A 1 14.28 -10.36 9.79
C MET A 1 15.17 -10.56 10.99
N VAL A 2 14.58 -10.69 12.15
CA VAL A 2 15.28 -10.95 13.43
C VAL A 2 15.18 -12.43 13.75
N GLU A 3 16.30 -13.05 14.14
CA GLU A 3 16.30 -14.42 14.64
C GLU A 3 15.86 -14.44 16.10
N LEU A 4 14.75 -15.09 16.39
CA LEU A 4 14.18 -15.22 17.71
C LEU A 4 14.36 -16.65 18.22
N ASN A 5 14.98 -16.80 19.36
CA ASN A 5 15.09 -18.08 20.06
C ASN A 5 14.08 -18.15 21.20
N ILE A 6 13.01 -18.90 21.04
CA ILE A 6 12.03 -19.13 22.10
C ILE A 6 12.44 -20.36 22.89
N ILE A 7 12.76 -20.20 24.16
CA ILE A 7 13.07 -21.29 25.08
C ILE A 7 11.94 -21.43 26.10
N ALA A 8 11.32 -22.60 26.13
CA ALA A 8 10.25 -22.91 27.09
C ALA A 8 10.50 -24.25 27.75
N GLY A 9 11.13 -24.24 28.94
CA GLY A 9 11.64 -25.39 29.62
C GLY A 9 12.82 -26.03 28.84
N LYS A 10 12.75 -27.36 28.59
CA LYS A 10 13.79 -28.11 27.83
C LYS A 10 13.66 -27.98 26.29
N LYS A 11 12.72 -27.17 25.77
CA LYS A 11 12.48 -27.02 24.34
C LYS A 11 12.86 -25.62 23.88
N ALA A 12 13.54 -25.58 22.73
CA ALA A 12 13.87 -24.35 22.04
C ALA A 12 13.25 -24.38 20.62
N GLU A 13 12.81 -23.23 20.14
CA GLU A 13 12.31 -23.01 18.77
C GLU A 13 13.01 -21.78 18.22
N ARG A 14 13.67 -21.92 17.06
CA ARG A 14 14.25 -20.80 16.33
C ARG A 14 13.27 -20.32 15.29
N LEU A 15 13.02 -19.03 15.25
CA LEU A 15 12.08 -18.41 14.33
C LEU A 15 12.74 -17.20 13.66
N ASN A 16 12.51 -17.06 12.36
CA ASN A 16 12.83 -15.83 11.64
C ASN A 16 11.60 -14.93 11.64
N VAL A 17 11.64 -13.88 12.45
CA VAL A 17 10.53 -12.96 12.65
C VAL A 17 10.74 -11.71 11.79
N PRO A 18 9.71 -11.25 11.07
CA PRO A 18 9.80 -9.98 10.35
C PRO A 18 9.91 -8.82 11.34
N ASP A 19 10.80 -7.87 11.07
CA ASP A 19 11.00 -6.64 11.85
C ASP A 19 10.56 -5.37 11.11
N LYS A 20 10.10 -5.53 9.87
CA LYS A 20 9.60 -4.44 9.01
C LYS A 20 8.58 -4.94 8.00
N TRP A 21 7.76 -4.03 7.49
CA TRP A 21 6.70 -4.32 6.52
C TRP A 21 7.19 -5.03 5.25
N ALA A 22 8.38 -4.70 4.77
CA ALA A 22 8.95 -5.29 3.55
C ALA A 22 9.25 -6.80 3.67
N GLU A 23 9.36 -7.33 4.87
CA GLU A 23 9.67 -8.73 5.13
C GLU A 23 8.43 -9.61 5.29
N LEU A 24 7.26 -9.00 5.42
CA LEU A 24 5.99 -9.73 5.49
C LEU A 24 5.70 -10.41 4.14
N ASP A 25 5.24 -11.66 4.18
CA ASP A 25 4.57 -12.26 3.04
C ASP A 25 3.08 -11.84 2.96
N GLY A 26 2.38 -12.25 1.89
CA GLY A 26 0.98 -11.86 1.69
C GLY A 26 0.03 -12.36 2.79
N ARG A 27 0.31 -13.50 3.42
CA ARG A 27 -0.48 -14.00 4.56
C ARG A 27 -0.20 -13.19 5.81
N GLN A 28 1.07 -12.90 6.06
CA GLN A 28 1.50 -12.08 7.19
C GLN A 28 1.00 -10.64 7.05
N LEU A 29 1.00 -10.07 5.84
CA LEU A 29 0.43 -8.75 5.56
C LEU A 29 -1.06 -8.69 5.93
N LYS A 30 -1.84 -9.69 5.52
CA LYS A 30 -3.26 -9.79 5.90
C LYS A 30 -3.44 -9.89 7.41
N LEU A 31 -2.62 -10.69 8.08
CA LEU A 31 -2.63 -10.80 9.54
C LEU A 31 -2.17 -9.52 10.24
N ALA A 32 -1.23 -8.78 9.67
CA ALA A 32 -0.79 -7.47 10.19
C ALA A 32 -1.92 -6.43 10.11
N CYS A 33 -2.69 -6.41 9.02
CA CYS A 33 -3.89 -5.59 8.93
C CYS A 33 -4.92 -5.96 10.01
N LEU A 34 -5.16 -7.27 10.23
CA LEU A 34 -6.04 -7.74 11.29
C LEU A 34 -5.50 -7.34 12.68
N TYR A 35 -4.18 -7.48 12.91
CA TYR A 35 -3.55 -7.11 14.17
C TYR A 35 -3.77 -5.64 14.53
N ARG A 36 -3.68 -4.74 13.55
CA ARG A 36 -4.00 -3.31 13.72
C ARG A 36 -5.44 -3.07 14.17
N THR A 37 -6.40 -3.78 13.59
CA THR A 37 -7.83 -3.62 13.95
C THR A 37 -8.18 -4.21 15.31
N LEU A 38 -7.44 -5.22 15.78
CA LEU A 38 -7.70 -5.89 17.05
C LEU A 38 -7.19 -5.13 18.28
N GLN A 39 -6.45 -4.04 18.12
CA GLN A 39 -5.91 -3.26 19.25
C GLN A 39 -6.99 -2.71 20.18
N ALA A 40 -8.15 -2.35 19.63
CA ALA A 40 -9.29 -1.90 20.41
C ALA A 40 -10.18 -3.05 20.96
N GLY A 41 -9.73 -4.32 20.78
CA GLY A 41 -10.56 -5.50 21.03
C GLY A 41 -9.95 -6.52 22.00
N SER A 42 -10.22 -7.79 21.74
CA SER A 42 -9.81 -8.91 22.58
C SER A 42 -8.31 -9.18 22.56
N THR A 43 -7.61 -9.00 23.69
CA THR A 43 -6.19 -9.34 23.86
C THR A 43 -5.86 -10.78 23.45
N ARG A 44 -6.78 -11.72 23.67
CA ARG A 44 -6.60 -13.12 23.25
C ARG A 44 -6.49 -13.26 21.72
N ASN A 45 -7.36 -12.58 20.98
CA ASN A 45 -7.35 -12.62 19.51
C ASN A 45 -6.11 -11.92 18.96
N MET A 46 -5.71 -10.81 19.58
CA MET A 46 -4.48 -10.09 19.25
C MET A 46 -3.25 -10.99 19.42
N LEU A 47 -3.10 -11.67 20.54
CA LEU A 47 -1.97 -12.57 20.81
C LEU A 47 -1.96 -13.79 19.87
N GLU A 48 -3.12 -14.37 19.52
CA GLU A 48 -3.18 -15.46 18.55
C GLU A 48 -2.82 -14.99 17.13
N THR A 49 -3.22 -13.78 16.76
CA THR A 49 -2.83 -13.15 15.48
C THR A 49 -1.32 -12.90 15.45
N ALA A 50 -0.77 -12.34 16.53
CA ALA A 50 0.67 -12.14 16.69
C ALA A 50 1.46 -13.45 16.56
N ARG A 51 1.01 -14.50 17.23
CA ARG A 51 1.61 -15.84 17.09
C ARG A 51 1.71 -16.29 15.63
N ARG A 52 0.64 -16.04 14.84
CA ARG A 52 0.58 -16.43 13.42
C ARG A 52 1.50 -15.57 12.56
N ILE A 53 1.67 -14.28 12.87
CA ILE A 53 2.63 -13.39 12.18
C ILE A 53 4.05 -13.87 12.47
N ILE A 54 4.37 -14.15 13.73
CA ILE A 54 5.68 -14.64 14.19
C ILE A 54 5.94 -16.08 13.72
N ARG A 55 4.90 -16.81 13.34
CA ARG A 55 4.92 -18.25 12.96
C ARG A 55 5.31 -19.17 14.10
N ALA A 56 5.12 -18.75 15.35
CA ALA A 56 5.38 -19.61 16.50
C ALA A 56 4.43 -20.80 16.56
N SER A 57 4.95 -21.98 16.91
CA SER A 57 4.12 -23.17 17.08
C SER A 57 3.14 -23.00 18.24
N ARG A 58 1.91 -23.54 18.10
CA ARG A 58 0.91 -23.48 19.19
C ARG A 58 1.42 -24.07 20.49
N ARG A 59 2.23 -25.14 20.40
CA ARG A 59 2.76 -25.83 21.58
C ARG A 59 3.73 -24.94 22.36
N MET A 60 4.65 -24.26 21.69
CA MET A 60 5.58 -23.33 22.32
C MET A 60 4.84 -22.11 22.86
N TRP A 61 3.97 -21.49 22.03
CA TRP A 61 3.20 -20.33 22.41
C TRP A 61 2.38 -20.49 23.69
N ARG A 62 1.77 -21.69 23.89
CA ARG A 62 1.01 -21.99 25.12
C ARG A 62 1.87 -22.00 26.37
N ARG A 63 3.17 -22.29 26.27
CA ARG A 63 4.10 -22.37 27.40
C ARG A 63 4.65 -21.01 27.83
N ILE A 64 4.56 -20.00 26.98
CA ILE A 64 5.01 -18.64 27.28
C ILE A 64 3.97 -17.98 28.18
N PRO A 65 4.37 -17.34 29.31
CA PRO A 65 3.46 -16.59 30.16
C PRO A 65 2.78 -15.43 29.39
N PRO A 66 1.53 -15.05 29.73
CA PRO A 66 0.81 -13.97 29.03
C PRO A 66 1.57 -12.64 29.01
N ALA A 67 2.16 -12.21 30.13
CA ALA A 67 2.95 -10.99 30.23
C ALA A 67 4.13 -10.98 29.23
N GLN A 68 4.86 -12.10 29.14
CA GLN A 68 5.98 -12.23 28.23
C GLN A 68 5.53 -12.23 26.75
N LYS A 69 4.35 -12.79 26.45
CA LYS A 69 3.76 -12.68 25.10
C LYS A 69 3.47 -11.25 24.73
N CYS A 70 2.93 -10.45 25.66
CA CYS A 70 2.66 -9.03 25.40
C CYS A 70 3.95 -8.27 25.10
N LEU A 71 5.00 -8.42 25.91
CA LEU A 71 6.31 -7.81 25.65
C LEU A 71 6.88 -8.23 24.30
N MET A 72 6.86 -9.51 23.97
CA MET A 72 7.30 -10.00 22.66
C MET A 72 6.50 -9.36 21.51
N CYS A 73 5.19 -9.21 21.65
CA CYS A 73 4.37 -8.56 20.63
C CYS A 73 4.73 -7.07 20.47
N GLU A 74 5.00 -6.39 21.57
CA GLU A 74 5.36 -4.99 21.60
C GLU A 74 6.72 -4.73 20.94
N GLU A 75 7.71 -5.55 21.25
CA GLU A 75 9.05 -5.47 20.70
C GLU A 75 9.12 -5.90 19.23
N LEU A 76 8.54 -7.06 18.88
CA LEU A 76 8.70 -7.67 17.57
C LEU A 76 7.70 -7.14 16.53
N LEU A 77 6.51 -6.74 16.95
CA LEU A 77 5.44 -6.30 16.04
C LEU A 77 5.12 -4.81 16.17
N GLY A 78 5.89 -4.06 16.96
CA GLY A 78 5.70 -2.62 17.17
C GLY A 78 5.71 -1.84 15.84
N PHE A 79 6.51 -2.26 14.86
CA PHE A 79 6.55 -1.64 13.55
C PHE A 79 5.20 -1.67 12.81
N ILE A 80 4.37 -2.71 13.05
CA ILE A 80 3.03 -2.81 12.44
C ILE A 80 2.15 -1.64 12.88
N LEU A 81 2.35 -1.12 14.07
CA LEU A 81 1.54 -0.07 14.68
C LEU A 81 2.10 1.32 14.42
N LYS A 82 3.41 1.44 14.52
CA LYS A 82 4.13 2.73 14.48
C LYS A 82 4.47 3.15 13.06
N ASP A 83 4.84 2.19 12.20
CA ASP A 83 5.38 2.51 10.89
C ASP A 83 4.30 2.54 9.80
N THR A 84 4.48 3.44 8.85
CA THR A 84 3.70 3.44 7.60
C THR A 84 4.29 2.40 6.65
N PRO A 85 3.47 1.47 6.11
CA PRO A 85 3.96 0.48 5.15
C PRO A 85 4.63 1.12 3.93
N SER A 86 5.85 0.65 3.60
CA SER A 86 6.54 1.00 2.36
C SER A 86 7.37 -0.21 1.91
N PHE A 87 7.10 -0.72 0.72
CA PHE A 87 7.82 -1.83 0.09
C PHE A 87 7.56 -1.86 -1.42
N ARG A 88 8.47 -2.46 -2.18
CA ARG A 88 8.44 -2.42 -3.66
C ARG A 88 7.71 -3.59 -4.29
N ASP A 89 7.68 -4.73 -3.61
CA ASP A 89 7.15 -5.98 -4.14
C ASP A 89 5.64 -6.07 -3.86
N ASN A 90 4.86 -6.51 -4.83
CA ASN A 90 3.47 -6.85 -4.59
C ASN A 90 3.36 -8.13 -3.73
N LYS A 91 3.06 -7.99 -2.44
CA LYS A 91 2.96 -9.12 -1.50
C LYS A 91 1.76 -10.03 -1.77
N ILE A 92 0.73 -9.54 -2.45
CA ILE A 92 -0.48 -10.29 -2.78
C ILE A 92 -0.72 -10.24 -4.29
N PRO A 93 0.12 -10.90 -5.11
CA PRO A 93 0.02 -10.82 -6.58
C PRO A 93 -1.25 -11.48 -7.12
N THR A 94 -1.91 -12.31 -6.36
CA THR A 94 -3.17 -12.96 -6.76
C THR A 94 -4.11 -13.13 -5.58
N VAL A 95 -5.42 -13.01 -5.84
CA VAL A 95 -6.48 -13.24 -4.86
C VAL A 95 -7.59 -14.08 -5.47
N ARG A 96 -8.26 -14.88 -4.65
CA ARG A 96 -9.41 -15.68 -5.06
C ARG A 96 -10.71 -14.97 -4.67
N ALA A 97 -11.50 -14.60 -5.65
CA ALA A 97 -12.81 -13.97 -5.49
C ALA A 97 -13.89 -14.97 -5.94
N GLY A 98 -14.54 -15.64 -5.00
CA GLY A 98 -15.41 -16.77 -5.27
C GLY A 98 -14.65 -17.89 -6.01
N LEU A 99 -15.15 -18.30 -7.16
CA LEU A 99 -14.53 -19.34 -8.01
C LEU A 99 -13.42 -18.80 -8.93
N ARG A 100 -13.26 -17.48 -9.02
CA ARG A 100 -12.32 -16.86 -9.95
C ARG A 100 -11.06 -16.40 -9.24
N ARG A 101 -9.92 -16.52 -9.96
CA ARG A 101 -8.63 -15.96 -9.55
C ARG A 101 -8.43 -14.62 -10.24
N LEU A 102 -8.19 -13.58 -9.44
CA LEU A 102 -7.82 -12.25 -9.90
C LEU A 102 -6.31 -12.08 -9.74
N ARG A 103 -5.68 -11.48 -10.73
CA ARG A 103 -4.28 -11.09 -10.71
C ARG A 103 -4.18 -9.60 -10.41
N GLY A 104 -3.32 -9.24 -9.47
CA GLY A 104 -2.95 -7.88 -9.13
C GLY A 104 -1.87 -7.31 -10.06
N PHE A 105 -1.46 -6.10 -9.74
CA PHE A 105 -0.36 -5.40 -10.40
C PHE A 105 0.98 -6.10 -10.14
N ASP A 106 1.95 -5.84 -11.01
CA ASP A 106 3.33 -6.33 -10.85
C ASP A 106 4.13 -5.43 -9.90
N ASP A 107 5.29 -5.90 -9.46
CA ASP A 107 6.17 -5.18 -8.55
C ASP A 107 6.47 -3.76 -9.05
N MET A 108 6.59 -2.83 -8.11
CA MET A 108 6.86 -1.42 -8.38
C MET A 108 5.83 -0.74 -9.32
N LEU A 109 4.61 -1.27 -9.44
CA LEU A 109 3.56 -0.81 -10.36
C LEU A 109 4.02 -0.83 -11.83
N SER A 110 4.89 -1.77 -12.21
CA SER A 110 5.55 -1.78 -13.51
C SER A 110 4.62 -2.07 -14.70
N ASP A 111 3.45 -2.66 -14.44
CA ASP A 111 2.40 -2.98 -15.42
C ASP A 111 1.15 -2.10 -15.28
N VAL A 112 1.15 -1.12 -14.38
CA VAL A 112 0.02 -0.21 -14.15
C VAL A 112 0.11 0.95 -15.13
N THR A 113 -0.96 1.16 -15.92
CA THR A 113 -1.08 2.31 -16.82
C THR A 113 -1.41 3.58 -16.05
N TRP A 114 -1.21 4.73 -16.69
CA TRP A 114 -1.54 6.03 -16.09
C TRP A 114 -3.04 6.15 -15.79
N GLU A 115 -3.89 5.68 -16.70
CA GLU A 115 -5.34 5.62 -16.49
C GLU A 115 -5.70 4.79 -15.25
N GLU A 116 -5.20 3.55 -15.15
CA GLU A 116 -5.41 2.68 -13.99
C GLU A 116 -4.96 3.35 -12.67
N PHE A 117 -3.83 4.04 -12.73
CA PHE A 117 -3.27 4.71 -11.56
C PHE A 117 -4.16 5.87 -11.08
N ILE A 118 -4.64 6.72 -12.01
CA ILE A 118 -5.57 7.82 -11.70
C ILE A 118 -6.82 7.27 -11.02
N TYR A 119 -7.46 6.26 -11.61
CA TYR A 119 -8.69 5.67 -11.05
C TYR A 119 -8.42 5.05 -9.68
N ALA A 120 -7.41 4.19 -9.57
CA ALA A 120 -7.10 3.49 -8.32
C ALA A 120 -6.75 4.47 -7.20
N ASP A 121 -5.90 5.46 -7.47
CA ASP A 121 -5.47 6.42 -6.45
C ASP A 121 -6.61 7.35 -6.02
N THR A 122 -7.43 7.81 -6.96
CA THR A 122 -8.63 8.61 -6.67
C THR A 122 -9.61 7.84 -5.79
N PHE A 123 -9.89 6.57 -6.11
CA PHE A 123 -10.76 5.74 -5.28
C PHE A 123 -10.16 5.49 -3.89
N MET A 124 -8.84 5.26 -3.80
CA MET A 124 -8.14 5.10 -2.51
C MET A 124 -8.24 6.33 -1.62
N LEU A 125 -8.11 7.53 -2.20
CA LEU A 125 -8.24 8.80 -1.47
C LEU A 125 -9.66 9.03 -0.96
N ARG A 126 -10.66 8.59 -1.71
CA ARG A 126 -12.08 8.68 -1.32
C ARG A 126 -12.54 7.56 -0.36
N GLY A 127 -11.66 6.64 0.02
CA GLY A 127 -12.02 5.48 0.86
C GLY A 127 -12.80 4.38 0.12
N MET A 128 -12.96 4.48 -1.20
CA MET A 128 -13.64 3.53 -2.07
C MET A 128 -12.69 2.37 -2.41
N TYR A 129 -12.36 1.56 -1.38
CA TYR A 129 -11.31 0.54 -1.53
C TYR A 129 -11.71 -0.60 -2.46
N ARG A 130 -12.98 -0.98 -2.53
CA ARG A 130 -13.47 -2.05 -3.41
C ARG A 130 -13.33 -1.67 -4.87
N GLU A 131 -13.69 -0.45 -5.21
CA GLU A 131 -13.55 0.14 -6.54
C GLU A 131 -12.07 0.23 -6.95
N ALA A 132 -11.22 0.74 -6.07
CA ALA A 132 -9.78 0.78 -6.31
C ALA A 132 -9.19 -0.61 -6.57
N ILE A 133 -9.57 -1.61 -5.78
CA ILE A 133 -9.12 -2.99 -5.96
C ILE A 133 -9.68 -3.57 -7.26
N SER A 134 -10.87 -3.18 -7.70
CA SER A 134 -11.46 -3.60 -8.97
C SER A 134 -10.68 -3.10 -10.18
N VAL A 135 -10.05 -1.94 -10.09
CA VAL A 135 -9.10 -1.43 -11.09
C VAL A 135 -7.81 -2.24 -11.11
N LEU A 136 -7.25 -2.54 -9.94
CA LEU A 136 -5.91 -3.11 -9.78
C LEU A 136 -5.86 -4.63 -9.91
N TYR A 137 -6.94 -5.33 -9.53
CA TYR A 137 -7.02 -6.79 -9.50
C TYR A 137 -8.08 -7.28 -10.49
N ARG A 138 -7.65 -7.88 -11.59
CA ARG A 138 -8.50 -8.32 -12.70
C ARG A 138 -8.21 -9.76 -13.09
N PRO A 139 -9.13 -10.43 -13.82
CA PRO A 139 -8.84 -11.74 -14.37
C PRO A 139 -7.57 -11.74 -15.22
N ALA A 140 -6.78 -12.79 -15.11
CA ALA A 140 -5.64 -12.98 -15.99
C ALA A 140 -6.11 -13.42 -17.38
N ASN A 141 -5.38 -12.97 -18.40
CA ASN A 141 -5.50 -13.55 -19.75
C ASN A 141 -4.94 -14.98 -19.70
N PRO A 142 -5.72 -16.00 -20.10
CA PRO A 142 -5.29 -17.39 -20.01
C PRO A 142 -4.05 -17.71 -20.84
N LEU A 143 -3.83 -16.98 -21.95
CA LEU A 143 -2.70 -17.20 -22.85
C LEU A 143 -1.41 -16.55 -22.36
N THR A 144 -1.49 -15.32 -21.84
CA THR A 144 -0.30 -14.54 -21.45
C THR A 144 -0.04 -14.53 -19.96
N GLY A 145 -1.00 -14.97 -19.15
CA GLY A 145 -0.94 -14.86 -17.69
C GLY A 145 -0.97 -13.41 -17.16
N LYS A 146 -0.96 -12.39 -18.02
CA LYS A 146 -1.04 -10.98 -17.63
C LYS A 146 -2.46 -10.57 -17.27
N ARG A 147 -2.62 -9.50 -16.50
CA ARG A 147 -3.93 -8.90 -16.24
C ARG A 147 -4.60 -8.51 -17.56
N LYS A 148 -5.92 -8.67 -17.65
CA LYS A 148 -6.68 -8.12 -18.78
C LYS A 148 -6.53 -6.60 -18.81
N PRO A 149 -6.56 -5.96 -20.01
CA PRO A 149 -6.57 -4.51 -20.12
C PRO A 149 -7.69 -3.87 -19.29
N PHE A 150 -7.47 -2.65 -18.83
CA PHE A 150 -8.48 -1.85 -18.15
C PHE A 150 -9.50 -1.33 -19.18
N SER A 151 -10.76 -1.35 -18.83
CA SER A 151 -11.86 -0.68 -19.54
C SER A 151 -13.05 -0.50 -18.58
N ASP A 152 -13.87 0.50 -18.83
CA ASP A 152 -15.06 0.79 -17.99
C ASP A 152 -16.04 -0.39 -17.96
N THR A 153 -16.21 -1.10 -19.07
CA THR A 153 -17.08 -2.28 -19.14
C THR A 153 -16.57 -3.43 -18.26
N GLU A 154 -15.26 -3.65 -18.23
CA GLU A 154 -14.65 -4.67 -17.36
C GLU A 154 -14.62 -4.21 -15.90
N LEU A 155 -14.54 -2.90 -15.62
CA LEU A 155 -14.58 -2.36 -14.25
C LEU A 155 -15.86 -2.80 -13.53
N SER A 156 -17.04 -2.49 -14.10
CA SER A 156 -18.33 -2.86 -13.51
C SER A 156 -18.49 -4.38 -13.29
N ARG A 157 -17.96 -5.19 -14.21
CA ARG A 157 -17.96 -6.66 -14.04
C ARG A 157 -17.02 -7.09 -12.94
N ASN A 158 -15.89 -6.40 -12.78
CA ASN A 158 -14.89 -6.75 -11.80
C ASN A 158 -15.27 -6.31 -10.39
N GLU A 159 -16.00 -5.21 -10.23
CA GLU A 159 -16.61 -4.78 -8.98
C GLU A 159 -17.48 -5.87 -8.38
N LYS A 160 -18.33 -6.52 -9.20
CA LYS A 160 -19.15 -7.66 -8.77
C LYS A 160 -18.29 -8.84 -8.28
N ARG A 161 -17.13 -9.09 -8.92
CA ARG A 161 -16.19 -10.16 -8.50
C ARG A 161 -15.51 -9.80 -7.18
N VAL A 162 -15.00 -8.58 -7.08
CA VAL A 162 -14.34 -8.06 -5.87
C VAL A 162 -15.33 -7.98 -4.70
N GLY A 163 -16.62 -7.79 -4.97
CA GLY A 163 -17.70 -7.87 -3.98
C GLY A 163 -17.74 -9.19 -3.18
N HIS A 164 -17.19 -10.29 -3.71
CA HIS A 164 -17.06 -11.56 -2.99
C HIS A 164 -15.85 -11.63 -2.04
N LEU A 165 -15.01 -10.61 -1.99
CA LEU A 165 -13.88 -10.56 -1.04
C LEU A 165 -14.35 -10.04 0.31
N ASP A 166 -13.81 -10.62 1.38
CA ASP A 166 -14.02 -10.13 2.74
C ASP A 166 -13.30 -8.80 2.98
N ASP A 167 -13.80 -7.99 3.92
CA ASP A 167 -13.28 -6.66 4.21
C ASP A 167 -11.81 -6.66 4.65
N LEU A 168 -11.38 -7.69 5.37
CA LEU A 168 -9.98 -7.83 5.75
C LEU A 168 -9.09 -8.05 4.52
N THR A 169 -9.54 -8.83 3.55
CA THR A 169 -8.84 -9.01 2.28
C THR A 169 -8.75 -7.70 1.52
N ILE A 170 -9.87 -6.96 1.39
CA ILE A 170 -9.88 -5.63 0.74
C ILE A 170 -8.91 -4.69 1.43
N THR A 171 -8.93 -4.61 2.76
CA THR A 171 -7.99 -3.79 3.54
C THR A 171 -6.54 -4.17 3.28
N ALA A 172 -6.22 -5.46 3.27
CA ALA A 172 -4.86 -5.93 3.00
C ALA A 172 -4.39 -5.60 1.58
N LEU A 173 -5.27 -5.71 0.57
CA LEU A 173 -4.98 -5.33 -0.80
C LEU A 173 -4.78 -3.81 -0.94
N ALA A 174 -5.58 -3.00 -0.24
CA ALA A 174 -5.44 -1.55 -0.21
C ALA A 174 -4.11 -1.12 0.45
N VAL A 175 -3.75 -1.73 1.59
CA VAL A 175 -2.46 -1.51 2.26
C VAL A 175 -1.30 -1.92 1.35
N ASN A 176 -1.41 -3.07 0.67
CA ASN A 176 -0.41 -3.55 -0.28
C ASN A 176 -0.17 -2.54 -1.43
N PHE A 177 -1.24 -2.02 -2.04
CA PHE A 177 -1.11 -1.01 -3.09
C PHE A 177 -0.50 0.30 -2.55
N ARG A 178 -1.00 0.82 -1.43
CA ARG A 178 -0.47 2.06 -0.83
C ARG A 178 1.02 1.94 -0.49
N ALA A 179 1.45 0.80 0.03
CA ALA A 179 2.86 0.57 0.37
C ALA A 179 3.75 0.54 -0.88
N VAL A 180 3.32 -0.16 -1.94
CA VAL A 180 4.07 -0.19 -3.21
C VAL A 180 4.05 1.18 -3.89
N ARG A 181 2.92 1.90 -3.87
CA ARG A 181 2.81 3.27 -4.36
C ARG A 181 3.76 4.21 -3.63
N LYS A 182 3.81 4.16 -2.30
CA LYS A 182 4.74 4.97 -1.50
C LYS A 182 6.19 4.74 -1.93
N ALA A 183 6.63 3.48 -1.97
CA ALA A 183 8.01 3.14 -2.33
C ALA A 183 8.38 3.41 -3.79
N SER A 184 7.42 3.27 -4.72
CA SER A 184 7.69 3.36 -6.16
C SER A 184 7.43 4.74 -6.75
N VAL A 185 6.51 5.50 -6.16
CA VAL A 185 6.06 6.79 -6.65
C VAL A 185 6.51 7.92 -5.74
N GLU A 186 6.14 7.92 -4.46
CA GLU A 186 6.40 9.05 -3.55
C GLU A 186 7.90 9.18 -3.22
N GLU A 187 8.52 8.11 -2.73
CA GLU A 187 9.93 8.14 -2.29
C GLU A 187 10.91 8.46 -3.41
N LYS A 188 10.56 8.12 -4.66
CA LYS A 188 11.37 8.42 -5.84
C LYS A 188 11.17 9.82 -6.40
N ASN A 189 10.02 10.43 -6.16
CA ASN A 189 9.61 11.68 -6.79
C ASN A 189 9.43 12.82 -5.77
N LYS A 190 10.47 13.10 -5.00
CA LYS A 190 10.49 14.04 -3.86
C LYS A 190 10.10 15.49 -4.21
N HIS A 191 10.26 15.92 -5.46
CA HIS A 191 9.83 17.28 -5.87
C HIS A 191 8.31 17.37 -5.99
N LEU A 192 7.66 16.26 -6.38
CA LEU A 192 6.20 16.14 -6.48
C LEU A 192 5.59 15.77 -5.12
N PHE A 193 6.30 14.95 -4.33
CA PHE A 193 5.91 14.54 -2.99
C PHE A 193 6.99 14.98 -2.00
N PRO A 194 7.04 16.25 -1.62
CA PRO A 194 8.00 16.71 -0.61
C PRO A 194 7.74 15.96 0.70
N PRO A 195 8.81 15.59 1.44
CA PRO A 195 8.64 15.01 2.76
C PRO A 195 7.83 16.00 3.60
N THR A 196 6.70 15.56 4.12
CA THR A 196 6.00 16.27 5.18
C THR A 196 6.87 16.15 6.43
N ASP A 197 7.29 17.28 6.99
CA ASP A 197 7.87 17.32 8.32
C ASP A 197 6.77 16.93 9.32
N ASP A 198 6.48 15.63 9.39
CA ASP A 198 5.67 15.05 10.45
C ASP A 198 6.53 14.99 11.73
N THR A 199 6.90 16.14 12.25
CA THR A 199 7.19 16.31 13.66
C THR A 199 5.84 16.26 14.39
N TYR A 200 5.33 15.05 14.62
CA TYR A 200 4.35 14.81 15.67
C TYR A 200 5.05 15.06 17.00
N ILE A 201 5.03 16.31 17.43
CA ILE A 201 5.26 16.67 18.82
C ILE A 201 3.90 16.57 19.48
N ASP A 202 3.81 15.61 20.40
CA ASP A 202 2.79 15.43 21.44
C ASP A 202 1.62 16.45 21.45
N GLY A 203 0.44 16.02 20.99
CA GLY A 203 -0.84 16.48 21.54
C GLY A 203 -1.34 17.89 21.20
N GLU A 204 -0.58 18.80 20.62
CA GLU A 204 -1.06 20.13 20.22
C GLU A 204 -1.17 20.27 18.70
N GLN A 205 -2.39 20.51 18.24
CA GLN A 205 -2.65 20.96 16.87
C GLN A 205 -1.97 22.33 16.66
N VAL A 206 -0.75 22.31 16.13
CA VAL A 206 -0.15 23.54 15.60
C VAL A 206 -0.96 23.94 14.38
N LYS A 207 -1.73 25.02 14.47
CA LYS A 207 -2.42 25.64 13.36
C LYS A 207 -1.40 25.89 12.26
N ALA A 208 -1.59 25.21 11.11
CA ALA A 208 -0.77 25.43 9.94
C ALA A 208 -0.82 26.91 9.57
N ASP A 209 0.33 27.53 9.47
CA ASP A 209 0.49 28.90 9.01
C ASP A 209 0.00 28.99 7.56
N SER A 210 -1.14 29.68 7.35
CA SER A 210 -1.84 29.78 6.08
C SER A 210 -1.12 30.64 5.03
N SER A 211 0.09 31.10 5.31
CA SER A 211 0.89 31.96 4.43
C SER A 211 1.88 31.25 3.51
N LYS A 212 2.09 29.93 3.68
CA LYS A 212 2.90 29.14 2.73
C LYS A 212 2.02 28.60 1.62
N PRO A 213 2.45 28.69 0.32
CA PRO A 213 1.72 28.06 -0.76
C PRO A 213 1.60 26.58 -0.44
N GLN A 214 0.40 26.16 -0.08
CA GLN A 214 0.09 24.74 0.09
C GLN A 214 0.46 24.03 -1.21
N ALA A 215 1.30 22.98 -1.10
CA ALA A 215 1.42 22.03 -2.17
C ALA A 215 -0.01 21.66 -2.60
N PRO A 216 -0.32 21.56 -3.93
CA PRO A 216 -1.66 21.33 -4.41
C PRO A 216 -2.23 20.18 -3.58
N SER A 217 -3.35 20.45 -2.88
CA SER A 217 -3.96 19.48 -2.00
C SER A 217 -4.10 18.19 -2.82
N GLN A 218 -3.66 17.06 -2.29
CA GLN A 218 -3.76 15.75 -2.97
C GLN A 218 -5.21 15.44 -3.40
N ALA A 219 -6.16 16.26 -2.98
CA ALA A 219 -7.57 16.24 -3.37
C ALA A 219 -7.86 16.91 -4.74
N ALA A 220 -7.01 17.82 -5.22
CA ALA A 220 -7.05 18.22 -6.63
C ALA A 220 -6.41 17.06 -7.41
N GLY A 221 -7.26 16.13 -7.80
CA GLY A 221 -6.85 14.78 -8.15
C GLY A 221 -5.94 14.73 -9.38
N TRP A 222 -5.32 13.60 -9.58
CA TRP A 222 -4.54 13.27 -10.78
C TRP A 222 -5.29 13.56 -12.08
N ALA A 223 -6.63 13.62 -12.08
CA ALA A 223 -7.45 14.03 -13.21
C ALA A 223 -7.17 15.49 -13.61
N ASP A 224 -7.12 16.41 -12.66
CA ASP A 224 -6.79 17.82 -12.94
C ASP A 224 -5.35 17.95 -13.42
N THR A 225 -4.43 17.20 -12.79
CA THR A 225 -3.03 17.13 -13.24
C THR A 225 -2.94 16.57 -14.66
N HIS A 226 -3.71 15.55 -14.99
CA HIS A 226 -3.79 14.99 -16.34
C HIS A 226 -4.25 16.03 -17.36
N HIS A 227 -5.36 16.72 -17.09
CA HIS A 227 -5.88 17.78 -17.96
C HIS A 227 -4.87 18.91 -18.16
N LEU A 228 -4.20 19.35 -17.10
CA LEU A 228 -3.15 20.37 -17.19
C LEU A 228 -1.95 19.93 -18.04
N LEU A 229 -1.60 18.65 -17.98
CA LEU A 229 -0.48 18.07 -18.74
C LEU A 229 -0.82 17.89 -20.22
N MET A 230 -2.08 17.56 -20.50
CA MET A 230 -2.55 17.35 -21.88
C MET A 230 -2.67 18.66 -22.65
N GLY A 231 -3.12 19.76 -22.00
CA GLY A 231 -3.33 21.04 -22.66
C GLY A 231 -4.08 20.84 -24.00
N ASP A 232 -3.49 21.34 -25.08
CA ASP A 232 -4.05 21.21 -26.43
C ASP A 232 -3.75 19.87 -27.14
N LEU A 233 -3.10 18.93 -26.44
CA LEU A 233 -2.68 17.63 -27.01
C LEU A 233 -3.75 16.53 -26.88
N ALA A 234 -5.03 16.88 -26.89
CA ALA A 234 -6.14 15.96 -26.73
C ALA A 234 -6.10 14.75 -27.71
N TYR A 235 -5.50 14.91 -28.89
CA TYR A 235 -5.33 13.82 -29.87
C TYR A 235 -4.32 12.75 -29.43
N GLU A 236 -3.44 13.01 -28.44
CA GLU A 236 -2.51 12.04 -27.87
C GLU A 236 -3.01 11.44 -26.54
N GLU A 237 -4.17 11.88 -26.05
CA GLU A 237 -4.68 11.51 -24.74
C GLU A 237 -4.67 9.99 -24.49
N ARG A 238 -5.16 9.20 -25.45
CA ARG A 238 -5.20 7.74 -25.29
C ARG A 238 -3.82 7.14 -25.15
N LYS A 239 -2.86 7.59 -25.94
CA LYS A 239 -1.46 7.15 -25.86
C LYS A 239 -0.84 7.48 -24.49
N PHE A 240 -1.19 8.65 -23.96
CA PHE A 240 -0.73 9.09 -22.64
C PHE A 240 -1.34 8.23 -21.51
N LEU A 241 -2.66 7.98 -21.57
CA LEU A 241 -3.38 7.14 -20.61
C LEU A 241 -2.86 5.69 -20.60
N ASP A 242 -2.48 5.15 -21.75
CA ASP A 242 -1.91 3.82 -21.89
C ASP A 242 -0.44 3.73 -21.46
N SER A 243 0.21 4.87 -21.22
CA SER A 243 1.61 4.90 -20.74
C SER A 243 1.73 4.41 -19.30
N LYS A 244 2.91 3.92 -18.93
CA LYS A 244 3.15 3.46 -17.55
C LYS A 244 3.07 4.60 -16.55
N ALA A 245 2.32 4.40 -15.46
CA ALA A 245 2.12 5.39 -14.40
C ALA A 245 3.45 5.93 -13.83
N THR A 246 4.40 5.04 -13.56
CA THR A 246 5.72 5.42 -13.03
C THR A 246 6.52 6.32 -13.97
N THR A 247 6.36 6.14 -15.29
CA THR A 247 7.01 6.99 -16.31
C THR A 247 6.41 8.38 -16.30
N ILE A 248 5.08 8.49 -16.27
CA ILE A 248 4.37 9.77 -16.25
C ILE A 248 4.70 10.54 -14.97
N VAL A 249 4.64 9.90 -13.80
CA VAL A 249 4.99 10.55 -12.52
C VAL A 249 6.45 11.03 -12.50
N CYS A 250 7.38 10.23 -13.02
CA CYS A 250 8.78 10.63 -13.12
C CYS A 250 8.95 11.86 -14.02
N TRP A 251 8.23 11.91 -15.15
CA TRP A 251 8.25 13.05 -16.06
C TRP A 251 7.68 14.33 -15.40
N ILE A 252 6.55 14.21 -14.67
CA ILE A 252 5.97 15.33 -13.92
C ILE A 252 6.99 15.86 -12.88
N ASN A 253 7.58 14.96 -12.10
CA ASN A 253 8.56 15.34 -11.07
C ASN A 253 9.77 16.06 -11.68
N ARG A 254 10.24 15.65 -12.85
CA ARG A 254 11.32 16.31 -13.59
C ARG A 254 10.91 17.72 -14.02
N ARG A 255 9.70 17.91 -14.56
CA ARG A 255 9.17 19.22 -14.96
C ARG A 255 9.08 20.19 -13.78
N ILE A 256 8.60 19.75 -12.64
CA ILE A 256 8.55 20.55 -11.41
C ILE A 256 9.96 20.98 -10.98
N ARG A 257 10.92 20.07 -11.01
CA ARG A 257 12.32 20.37 -10.69
C ARG A 257 12.88 21.45 -11.62
N GLU A 258 12.73 21.26 -12.93
CA GLU A 258 13.21 22.22 -13.93
C GLU A 258 12.56 23.62 -13.77
N SER A 259 11.28 23.68 -13.42
CA SER A 259 10.61 24.96 -13.14
C SER A 259 11.21 25.67 -11.93
N LYS A 260 11.38 24.97 -10.82
CA LYS A 260 12.03 25.51 -9.60
C LYS A 260 13.47 25.96 -9.84
N GLU A 261 14.24 25.27 -10.67
CA GLU A 261 15.59 25.65 -11.05
C GLU A 261 15.61 26.94 -11.90
N ARG A 262 14.64 27.10 -12.83
CA ARG A 262 14.50 28.32 -13.63
C ARG A 262 14.12 29.54 -12.77
N GLU A 263 13.22 29.35 -11.81
CA GLU A 263 12.83 30.41 -10.86
C GLU A 263 14.03 30.87 -10.01
N ARG A 264 14.82 29.92 -9.48
CA ARG A 264 16.05 30.24 -8.73
C ARG A 264 17.11 30.98 -9.52
N ARG A 265 17.16 30.79 -10.85
CA ARG A 265 18.12 31.53 -11.73
C ARG A 265 17.65 32.91 -12.08
N LYS A 266 16.35 33.20 -11.88
CA LYS A 266 15.77 34.53 -12.15
C LYS A 266 15.73 35.43 -10.92
N ALA A 267 15.80 34.82 -9.72
CA ALA A 267 15.93 35.53 -8.44
C ALA A 267 17.40 35.84 -8.11
#